data_22bafe064a236c6c3dce2192d506ec21
#
_entry.id   22bafe064a236c6c3dce2192d506ec21
#
_cell.length_a   1.000
_cell.length_b   1.000
_cell.length_c   1.000
_cell.angle_alpha   90.00
_cell.angle_beta   90.00
_cell.angle_gamma   90.00
#
_symmetry.space_group_name_H-M   'P 1'
#
loop_
_entity.id
_entity.type
_entity.pdbx_description
1 polymer ?
#
loop_
_entity_poly.entity_id
_entity_poly.type
_entity_poly.pdbx_seq_one_letter_code
_entity_poly.pdbx_strand_id
1 'polypeptide(L)'
;MNKKTVFKLSAAAICVLLSACMLFACGKKQKDFETDTSAPATTSEPTVATDTNPLTGLTGLPASSIGKRPVCVMVENSPEARPQWGLCSPDIVVEGEVEGGITRMMWMYADISSAPKIGPTRSARHDYVELAEGFDAIYVHFGGSNLAYDKISADKVDDIDGIDRKSVV
;
A
#
# COMPACT_ATOMS: atom_id res chain seq x y z
N MET A 1 -48.90 -27.00 30.99
CA MET A 1 -47.59 -26.32 30.72
C MET A 1 -47.16 -26.69 29.32
N ASN A 2 -46.95 -25.69 28.44
CA ASN A 2 -46.82 -25.93 26.99
C ASN A 2 -45.37 -26.35 26.67
N LYS A 3 -45.21 -27.44 25.91
CA LYS A 3 -43.87 -28.01 25.56
C LYS A 3 -42.89 -26.95 24.98
N LYS A 4 -43.41 -25.91 24.32
CA LYS A 4 -42.62 -24.80 23.78
C LYS A 4 -42.02 -23.88 24.85
N THR A 5 -42.67 -23.78 25.99
CA THR A 5 -42.20 -22.93 27.13
C THR A 5 -41.06 -23.62 27.89
N VAL A 6 -41.15 -24.95 28.04
CA VAL A 6 -40.09 -25.74 28.72
C VAL A 6 -38.81 -25.75 27.87
N PHE A 7 -38.92 -25.81 26.53
CA PHE A 7 -37.74 -25.76 25.65
C PHE A 7 -37.01 -24.40 25.67
N LYS A 8 -37.79 -23.30 25.74
CA LYS A 8 -37.20 -21.96 25.86
C LYS A 8 -36.48 -21.73 27.19
N LEU A 9 -37.02 -22.27 28.31
CA LEU A 9 -36.37 -22.19 29.60
C LEU A 9 -35.06 -23.01 29.66
N SER A 10 -35.02 -24.17 29.04
CA SER A 10 -33.79 -24.99 29.01
C SER A 10 -32.67 -24.37 28.17
N ALA A 11 -33.01 -23.74 27.06
CA ALA A 11 -32.03 -23.04 26.20
C ALA A 11 -31.41 -21.82 26.92
N ALA A 12 -32.20 -21.05 27.65
CA ALA A 12 -31.72 -19.91 28.42
C ALA A 12 -30.80 -20.35 29.59
N ALA A 13 -31.12 -21.45 30.26
CA ALA A 13 -30.28 -21.99 31.33
C ALA A 13 -28.92 -22.51 30.82
N ILE A 14 -28.88 -23.12 29.64
CA ILE A 14 -27.66 -23.60 29.01
C ILE A 14 -26.75 -22.40 28.62
N CYS A 15 -27.31 -21.33 28.09
CA CYS A 15 -26.52 -20.12 27.73
C CYS A 15 -25.88 -19.45 28.96
N VAL A 16 -26.59 -19.43 30.09
CA VAL A 16 -26.06 -18.84 31.35
C VAL A 16 -24.92 -19.73 31.90
N LEU A 17 -25.05 -21.03 31.85
CA LEU A 17 -24.00 -21.97 32.29
C LEU A 17 -22.71 -21.89 31.42
N LEU A 18 -22.87 -21.73 30.11
CA LEU A 18 -21.73 -21.55 29.19
C LEU A 18 -21.02 -20.21 29.40
N SER A 19 -21.76 -19.16 29.72
CA SER A 19 -21.19 -17.83 30.04
C SER A 19 -20.39 -17.82 31.36
N ALA A 20 -20.82 -18.59 32.36
CA ALA A 20 -20.13 -18.70 33.65
C ALA A 20 -18.79 -19.45 33.53
N CYS A 21 -18.67 -20.42 32.62
CA CYS A 21 -17.43 -21.17 32.39
C CYS A 21 -16.29 -20.34 31.76
N MET A 22 -16.61 -19.27 31.01
CA MET A 22 -15.61 -18.41 30.40
C MET A 22 -14.90 -17.47 31.41
N LEU A 23 -15.48 -17.25 32.58
CA LEU A 23 -14.93 -16.33 33.60
C LEU A 23 -13.91 -17.01 34.56
N PHE A 24 -13.78 -18.33 34.52
CA PHE A 24 -12.89 -19.06 35.43
C PHE A 24 -11.54 -19.50 34.79
N ALA A 25 -11.29 -19.21 33.53
CA ALA A 25 -10.09 -19.67 32.82
C ALA A 25 -8.90 -18.70 32.81
N CYS A 26 -8.96 -17.57 33.54
CA CYS A 26 -7.89 -16.57 33.55
C CYS A 26 -7.30 -16.38 34.96
N GLY A 27 -6.73 -17.45 35.51
CA GLY A 27 -6.04 -17.42 36.80
C GLY A 27 -4.73 -18.23 36.75
N LYS A 28 -3.79 -17.84 35.89
CA LYS A 28 -2.39 -18.32 36.00
C LYS A 28 -1.55 -17.30 36.73
N LYS A 29 -1.02 -17.74 37.87
CA LYS A 29 -0.07 -17.02 38.73
C LYS A 29 1.06 -16.44 37.90
N GLN A 30 1.20 -15.13 37.95
CA GLN A 30 2.38 -14.39 37.54
C GLN A 30 3.49 -14.72 38.54
N LYS A 31 4.57 -15.30 38.06
CA LYS A 31 5.82 -15.41 38.83
C LYS A 31 6.45 -14.01 38.81
N ASP A 32 6.73 -13.52 40.01
CA ASP A 32 7.51 -12.31 40.22
C ASP A 32 8.87 -12.48 39.55
N PHE A 33 9.12 -11.69 38.51
CA PHE A 33 10.42 -11.52 37.89
C PHE A 33 11.07 -10.33 38.60
N GLU A 34 12.13 -10.60 39.35
CA GLU A 34 12.90 -9.58 40.02
C GLU A 34 13.41 -8.56 39.00
N THR A 35 13.07 -7.31 39.24
CA THR A 35 13.52 -6.15 38.46
C THR A 35 14.98 -5.88 38.80
N ASP A 36 15.86 -6.38 37.97
CA ASP A 36 17.24 -5.93 37.98
C ASP A 36 17.28 -4.53 37.30
N THR A 37 17.55 -3.53 38.14
CA THR A 37 17.61 -2.12 37.71
C THR A 37 18.97 -1.91 37.01
N SER A 38 19.05 -2.24 35.75
CA SER A 38 20.14 -1.77 34.89
C SER A 38 19.65 -0.57 34.07
N ALA A 39 20.52 0.39 33.92
CA ALA A 39 20.37 1.75 33.37
C ALA A 39 19.51 1.86 32.09
N PRO A 40 18.93 3.04 31.81
CA PRO A 40 18.11 3.25 30.64
C PRO A 40 18.91 2.93 29.39
N ALA A 41 18.53 1.83 28.71
CA ALA A 41 19.00 1.59 27.37
C ALA A 41 18.49 2.76 26.51
N THR A 42 19.38 3.61 26.07
CA THR A 42 19.11 4.58 25.01
C THR A 42 18.63 3.77 23.82
N THR A 43 17.33 3.80 23.57
CA THR A 43 16.75 3.29 22.35
C THR A 43 17.28 4.19 21.24
N SER A 44 18.42 3.81 20.65
CA SER A 44 18.85 4.38 19.40
C SER A 44 17.77 4.02 18.38
N GLU A 45 17.03 5.00 17.90
CA GLU A 45 16.23 4.84 16.68
C GLU A 45 17.12 4.17 15.64
N PRO A 46 16.62 3.16 14.91
CA PRO A 46 17.42 2.54 13.86
C PRO A 46 17.84 3.64 12.90
N THR A 47 19.12 3.95 12.86
CA THR A 47 19.69 4.88 11.87
C THR A 47 19.51 4.21 10.53
N VAL A 48 18.46 4.59 9.79
CA VAL A 48 18.27 4.14 8.41
C VAL A 48 19.50 4.62 7.64
N ALA A 49 20.20 3.68 6.98
CA ALA A 49 21.33 4.04 6.15
C ALA A 49 20.87 5.11 5.14
N THR A 50 21.61 6.21 5.04
CA THR A 50 21.22 7.39 4.26
C THR A 50 21.09 7.12 2.77
N ASP A 51 21.58 5.98 2.28
CA ASP A 51 21.52 5.50 0.90
C ASP A 51 20.48 4.37 0.71
N THR A 52 19.59 4.17 1.66
CA THR A 52 18.56 3.13 1.57
C THR A 52 17.41 3.57 0.67
N ASN A 53 17.07 2.73 -0.31
CA ASN A 53 15.90 2.92 -1.16
C ASN A 53 14.61 2.74 -0.32
N PRO A 54 13.76 3.76 -0.20
CA PRO A 54 12.57 3.71 0.67
C PRO A 54 11.49 2.74 0.16
N LEU A 55 11.52 2.35 -1.11
CA LEU A 55 10.56 1.42 -1.70
C LEU A 55 10.94 -0.05 -1.46
N THR A 56 12.24 -0.37 -1.47
CA THR A 56 12.72 -1.76 -1.43
C THR A 56 13.47 -2.11 -0.14
N GLY A 57 13.94 -1.11 0.61
CA GLY A 57 14.82 -1.30 1.77
C GLY A 57 16.27 -1.67 1.41
N LEU A 58 16.61 -1.72 0.13
CA LEU A 58 17.96 -2.03 -0.33
C LEU A 58 18.86 -0.78 -0.26
N THR A 59 20.15 -0.99 0.01
CA THR A 59 21.16 0.07 -0.03
C THR A 59 21.59 0.38 -1.46
N GLY A 60 22.18 1.56 -1.68
CA GLY A 60 22.71 1.98 -2.97
C GLY A 60 21.85 3.01 -3.72
N LEU A 61 20.89 3.66 -3.02
CA LEU A 61 20.16 4.78 -3.60
C LEU A 61 21.14 5.94 -3.90
N PRO A 62 21.15 6.50 -5.12
CA PRO A 62 22.00 7.64 -5.44
C PRO A 62 21.78 8.81 -4.50
N ALA A 63 22.86 9.48 -4.09
CA ALA A 63 22.80 10.64 -3.19
C ALA A 63 21.88 11.76 -3.73
N SER A 64 21.77 11.87 -5.05
CA SER A 64 20.87 12.81 -5.72
C SER A 64 19.38 12.52 -5.51
N SER A 65 19.03 11.28 -5.11
CA SER A 65 17.65 10.82 -4.93
C SER A 65 17.24 10.66 -3.46
N ILE A 66 18.19 10.79 -2.54
CA ILE A 66 17.91 10.77 -1.09
C ILE A 66 16.96 11.89 -0.71
N GLY A 67 15.88 11.56 -0.01
CA GLY A 67 14.87 12.50 0.44
C GLY A 67 13.96 13.06 -0.66
N LYS A 68 14.05 12.54 -1.88
CA LYS A 68 13.09 12.85 -2.95
C LYS A 68 11.89 11.94 -2.88
N ARG A 69 10.76 12.45 -3.34
CA ARG A 69 9.53 11.69 -3.49
C ARG A 69 9.67 10.64 -4.61
N PRO A 70 9.11 9.45 -4.43
CA PRO A 70 9.07 8.46 -5.50
C PRO A 70 8.24 8.94 -6.70
N VAL A 71 8.44 8.32 -7.84
CA VAL A 71 7.65 8.56 -9.06
C VAL A 71 6.89 7.30 -9.41
N CYS A 72 5.58 7.42 -9.60
CA CYS A 72 4.70 6.33 -10.02
C CYS A 72 4.24 6.57 -11.45
N VAL A 73 4.49 5.63 -12.36
CA VAL A 73 4.13 5.74 -13.79
C VAL A 73 3.08 4.70 -14.14
N MET A 74 1.96 5.16 -14.72
CA MET A 74 0.93 4.25 -15.24
C MET A 74 1.37 3.63 -16.57
N VAL A 75 1.39 2.30 -16.63
CA VAL A 75 1.87 1.55 -17.80
C VAL A 75 0.79 0.58 -18.29
N GLU A 76 0.61 0.56 -19.61
CA GLU A 76 -0.33 -0.33 -20.29
C GLU A 76 0.15 -1.79 -20.23
N ASN A 77 -0.81 -2.72 -20.02
CA ASN A 77 -0.52 -4.16 -20.01
C ASN A 77 -1.42 -4.97 -20.95
N SER A 78 -2.10 -4.33 -21.91
CA SER A 78 -2.81 -5.06 -22.96
C SER A 78 -1.83 -5.85 -23.83
N PRO A 79 -2.26 -6.92 -24.50
CA PRO A 79 -1.40 -7.72 -25.38
C PRO A 79 -0.67 -6.87 -26.45
N GLU A 80 -1.34 -5.84 -26.98
CA GLU A 80 -0.82 -4.97 -28.03
C GLU A 80 0.29 -4.03 -27.53
N ALA A 81 0.34 -3.78 -26.22
CA ALA A 81 1.35 -2.93 -25.59
C ALA A 81 2.66 -3.65 -25.28
N ARG A 82 2.70 -4.96 -25.46
CA ARG A 82 3.84 -5.81 -25.08
C ARG A 82 4.80 -6.02 -26.27
N PRO A 83 6.12 -6.07 -26.01
CA PRO A 83 6.78 -5.86 -24.74
C PRO A 83 6.84 -4.37 -24.36
N GLN A 84 6.64 -4.07 -23.08
CA GLN A 84 6.78 -2.72 -22.56
C GLN A 84 8.24 -2.27 -22.56
N TRP A 85 8.47 -0.97 -22.74
CA TRP A 85 9.81 -0.39 -22.61
C TRP A 85 10.15 -0.14 -21.15
N GLY A 86 11.30 -0.63 -20.71
CA GLY A 86 11.80 -0.40 -19.35
C GLY A 86 11.24 -1.34 -18.29
N LEU A 87 10.66 -2.49 -18.68
CA LEU A 87 9.99 -3.44 -17.76
C LEU A 87 10.85 -3.89 -16.57
N CYS A 88 12.16 -3.97 -16.73
CA CYS A 88 13.06 -4.41 -15.66
C CYS A 88 13.68 -3.26 -14.85
N SER A 89 13.18 -2.02 -15.02
CA SER A 89 13.78 -0.85 -14.38
C SER A 89 13.08 -0.35 -13.10
N PRO A 90 11.78 -0.60 -12.86
CA PRO A 90 11.14 -0.12 -11.66
C PRO A 90 11.58 -0.86 -10.40
N ASP A 91 11.54 -0.16 -9.26
CA ASP A 91 11.76 -0.74 -7.94
C ASP A 91 10.60 -1.65 -7.51
N ILE A 92 9.36 -1.22 -7.82
CA ILE A 92 8.12 -1.96 -7.55
C ILE A 92 7.21 -1.89 -8.77
N VAL A 93 6.57 -3.02 -9.07
CA VAL A 93 5.47 -3.10 -10.04
C VAL A 93 4.20 -3.52 -9.30
N VAL A 94 3.17 -2.69 -9.39
CA VAL A 94 1.82 -3.04 -8.93
C VAL A 94 0.96 -3.31 -10.15
N GLU A 95 0.37 -4.49 -10.23
CA GLU A 95 -0.55 -4.89 -11.31
C GLU A 95 -1.93 -5.11 -10.75
N GLY A 96 -2.95 -4.55 -11.39
CA GLY A 96 -4.34 -4.70 -11.03
C GLY A 96 -5.26 -4.75 -12.24
N GLU A 97 -6.39 -5.42 -12.09
CA GLU A 97 -7.43 -5.46 -13.11
C GLU A 97 -8.09 -4.08 -13.28
N VAL A 98 -8.37 -3.74 -14.53
CA VAL A 98 -9.11 -2.55 -14.93
C VAL A 98 -10.27 -2.95 -15.86
N GLU A 99 -10.80 -2.01 -16.64
CA GLU A 99 -11.94 -2.30 -17.50
C GLU A 99 -11.63 -3.39 -18.54
N GLY A 100 -12.64 -4.18 -18.89
CA GLY A 100 -12.59 -5.14 -20.00
C GLY A 100 -11.79 -6.41 -19.71
N GLY A 101 -11.52 -6.72 -18.43
CA GLY A 101 -10.79 -7.93 -18.05
C GLY A 101 -9.30 -7.89 -18.40
N ILE A 102 -8.76 -6.69 -18.65
CA ILE A 102 -7.33 -6.47 -18.82
C ILE A 102 -6.70 -5.91 -17.55
N THR A 103 -5.41 -6.10 -17.36
CA THR A 103 -4.68 -5.50 -16.26
C THR A 103 -3.95 -4.24 -16.69
N ARG A 104 -3.62 -3.41 -15.73
CA ARG A 104 -2.76 -2.23 -15.86
C ARG A 104 -1.69 -2.27 -14.80
N MET A 105 -0.56 -1.68 -15.08
CA MET A 105 0.53 -1.61 -14.12
C MET A 105 0.79 -0.19 -13.67
N MET A 106 1.21 -0.04 -12.42
CA MET A 106 1.88 1.14 -11.89
C MET A 106 3.32 0.77 -11.55
N TRP A 107 4.27 1.45 -12.16
CA TRP A 107 5.69 1.26 -11.94
C TRP A 107 6.22 2.35 -11.03
N MET A 108 6.91 1.96 -9.97
CA MET A 108 7.36 2.87 -8.93
C MET A 108 8.88 2.94 -8.92
N TYR A 109 9.39 4.16 -8.78
CA TYR A 109 10.82 4.48 -8.79
C TYR A 109 11.18 5.38 -7.62
N ALA A 110 12.13 4.98 -6.79
CA ALA A 110 12.79 5.86 -5.83
C ALA A 110 13.80 6.78 -6.52
N ASP A 111 14.38 6.31 -7.63
CA ASP A 111 15.23 7.10 -8.52
C ASP A 111 14.81 6.93 -9.98
N ILE A 112 14.15 7.94 -10.54
CA ILE A 112 13.75 7.96 -11.95
C ILE A 112 14.86 8.46 -12.88
N SER A 113 15.95 9.02 -12.35
CA SER A 113 16.97 9.69 -13.14
C SER A 113 17.77 8.73 -14.04
N SER A 114 17.86 7.48 -13.61
CA SER A 114 18.56 6.41 -14.35
C SER A 114 17.62 5.52 -15.16
N ALA A 115 16.30 5.77 -15.09
CA ALA A 115 15.34 4.95 -15.79
C ALA A 115 15.48 5.07 -17.31
N PRO A 116 15.39 3.96 -18.06
CA PRO A 116 15.35 3.99 -19.50
C PRO A 116 14.03 4.57 -20.01
N LYS A 117 13.79 4.53 -21.32
CA LYS A 117 12.47 4.82 -21.86
C LYS A 117 11.42 3.92 -21.20
N ILE A 118 10.36 4.53 -20.65
CA ILE A 118 9.26 3.85 -19.96
C ILE A 118 7.99 3.93 -20.82
N GLY A 119 7.24 2.84 -20.86
CA GLY A 119 5.94 2.88 -21.52
C GLY A 119 5.54 1.60 -22.26
N PRO A 120 4.38 1.62 -22.92
CA PRO A 120 3.47 2.78 -23.15
C PRO A 120 2.82 3.28 -21.87
N THR A 121 2.78 4.60 -21.70
CA THR A 121 2.06 5.22 -20.59
C THR A 121 0.56 5.21 -20.83
N ARG A 122 -0.24 5.08 -19.76
CA ARG A 122 -1.68 4.90 -19.86
C ARG A 122 -2.45 5.71 -18.84
N SER A 123 -3.78 5.67 -18.99
CA SER A 123 -4.73 6.48 -18.21
C SER A 123 -4.76 6.12 -16.73
N ALA A 124 -4.89 7.13 -15.89
CA ALA A 124 -5.09 7.02 -14.45
C ALA A 124 -6.39 6.27 -14.10
N ARG A 125 -6.36 5.58 -12.97
CA ARG A 125 -7.53 5.00 -12.29
C ARG A 125 -7.47 5.34 -10.82
N HIS A 126 -8.64 5.53 -10.20
CA HIS A 126 -8.74 6.03 -8.83
C HIS A 126 -7.99 5.16 -7.81
N ASP A 127 -8.02 3.82 -7.96
CA ASP A 127 -7.30 2.88 -7.09
C ASP A 127 -5.78 3.12 -7.11
N TYR A 128 -5.23 3.41 -8.29
CA TYR A 128 -3.80 3.72 -8.45
C TYR A 128 -3.45 5.13 -7.97
N VAL A 129 -4.40 6.07 -8.01
CA VAL A 129 -4.22 7.40 -7.40
C VAL A 129 -4.08 7.26 -5.89
N GLU A 130 -4.92 6.42 -5.23
CA GLU A 130 -4.82 6.11 -3.81
C GLU A 130 -3.48 5.50 -3.42
N LEU A 131 -3.01 4.55 -4.25
CA LEU A 131 -1.70 3.94 -4.03
C LEU A 131 -0.58 4.97 -4.14
N ALA A 132 -0.58 5.80 -5.18
CA ALA A 132 0.44 6.83 -5.38
C ALA A 132 0.45 7.86 -4.22
N GLU A 133 -0.73 8.27 -3.75
CA GLU A 133 -0.91 9.13 -2.58
C GLU A 133 -0.32 8.49 -1.32
N GLY A 134 -0.59 7.21 -1.08
CA GLY A 134 -0.08 6.46 0.07
C GLY A 134 1.46 6.42 0.15
N PHE A 135 2.14 6.59 -0.97
CA PHE A 135 3.60 6.70 -1.07
C PHE A 135 4.10 8.14 -1.16
N ASP A 136 3.22 9.14 -1.08
CA ASP A 136 3.54 10.54 -1.36
C ASP A 136 4.29 10.71 -2.71
N ALA A 137 3.88 9.94 -3.72
CA ALA A 137 4.56 9.88 -5.01
C ALA A 137 4.09 10.98 -5.97
N ILE A 138 4.96 11.34 -6.93
CA ILE A 138 4.54 12.08 -8.12
C ILE A 138 3.91 11.08 -9.10
N TYR A 139 2.66 11.33 -9.50
CA TYR A 139 1.88 10.40 -10.30
C TYR A 139 1.91 10.76 -11.78
N VAL A 140 2.44 9.87 -12.62
CA VAL A 140 2.61 10.08 -14.08
C VAL A 140 1.65 9.21 -14.85
N HIS A 141 0.83 9.81 -15.71
CA HIS A 141 -0.18 9.11 -16.50
C HIS A 141 -0.47 9.81 -17.83
N PHE A 142 -1.27 9.18 -18.69
CA PHE A 142 -1.73 9.76 -19.94
C PHE A 142 -3.25 9.65 -20.01
N GLY A 143 -3.95 10.73 -19.65
CA GLY A 143 -5.39 10.75 -19.48
C GLY A 143 -5.86 10.00 -18.22
N GLY A 144 -7.16 9.94 -18.00
CA GLY A 144 -7.72 9.29 -16.81
C GLY A 144 -9.22 9.01 -16.95
N SER A 145 -9.76 8.21 -16.03
CA SER A 145 -11.20 8.14 -15.80
C SER A 145 -11.67 9.37 -15.04
N ASN A 146 -12.96 9.71 -15.13
CA ASN A 146 -13.52 10.82 -14.35
C ASN A 146 -13.27 10.62 -12.84
N LEU A 147 -13.45 9.41 -12.33
CA LEU A 147 -13.19 9.10 -10.93
C LEU A 147 -11.72 9.33 -10.53
N ALA A 148 -10.76 9.06 -11.44
CA ALA A 148 -9.36 9.32 -11.18
C ALA A 148 -9.07 10.83 -11.12
N TYR A 149 -9.62 11.62 -12.05
CA TYR A 149 -9.48 13.08 -12.03
C TYR A 149 -10.13 13.71 -10.80
N ASP A 150 -11.34 13.25 -10.45
CA ASP A 150 -12.02 13.71 -9.24
C ASP A 150 -11.18 13.48 -8.00
N LYS A 151 -10.56 12.29 -7.90
CA LYS A 151 -9.69 11.95 -6.78
C LYS A 151 -8.39 12.75 -6.76
N ILE A 152 -7.68 12.86 -7.89
CA ILE A 152 -6.47 13.69 -8.02
C ILE A 152 -6.76 15.13 -7.54
N SER A 153 -7.89 15.68 -7.96
CA SER A 153 -8.31 17.05 -7.60
C SER A 153 -8.69 17.16 -6.10
N ALA A 154 -9.43 16.20 -5.57
CA ALA A 154 -9.92 16.23 -4.19
C ALA A 154 -8.78 16.12 -3.19
N ASP A 155 -7.84 15.19 -3.44
CA ASP A 155 -6.74 14.88 -2.54
C ASP A 155 -5.47 15.70 -2.86
N LYS A 156 -5.53 16.50 -3.94
CA LYS A 156 -4.42 17.37 -4.40
C LYS A 156 -3.14 16.58 -4.67
N VAL A 157 -3.30 15.43 -5.31
CA VAL A 157 -2.17 14.59 -5.70
C VAL A 157 -1.34 15.31 -6.76
N ASP A 158 -0.03 15.36 -6.57
CA ASP A 158 0.89 15.90 -7.58
C ASP A 158 0.98 14.95 -8.75
N ASP A 159 0.45 15.35 -9.91
CA ASP A 159 0.43 14.55 -11.11
C ASP A 159 1.10 15.19 -12.32
N ILE A 160 1.44 14.35 -13.27
CA ILE A 160 1.89 14.73 -14.61
C ILE A 160 1.00 14.00 -15.62
N ASP A 161 0.01 14.72 -16.18
CA ASP A 161 -0.81 14.19 -17.26
C ASP A 161 -0.16 14.52 -18.63
N GLY A 162 0.12 13.46 -19.39
CA GLY A 162 0.67 13.60 -20.74
C GLY A 162 -0.28 14.24 -21.76
N ILE A 163 -1.60 14.30 -21.47
CA ILE A 163 -2.56 15.03 -22.31
C ILE A 163 -2.39 16.53 -22.18
N ASP A 164 -2.22 17.03 -20.95
CA ASP A 164 -2.10 18.47 -20.69
C ASP A 164 -0.75 19.02 -21.11
N ARG A 165 0.27 18.19 -21.06
CA ARG A 165 1.60 18.50 -21.58
C ARG A 165 1.63 18.12 -23.04
N LYS A 166 1.25 19.03 -23.92
CA LYS A 166 1.54 18.92 -25.36
C LYS A 166 3.02 18.59 -25.46
N SER A 167 3.31 17.34 -25.85
CA SER A 167 4.67 16.87 -26.02
C SER A 167 5.45 17.87 -26.86
N VAL A 168 6.43 18.51 -26.22
CA VAL A 168 7.49 19.18 -26.98
C VAL A 168 8.33 18.06 -27.52
N VAL A 169 8.10 17.69 -28.77
CA VAL A 169 8.96 16.83 -29.54
C VAL A 169 10.09 17.67 -30.09
#